data_26f8dd39232f76d1765ebd64aee47a58
#
_entry.id   26f8dd39232f76d1765ebd64aee47a58
#
_cell.length_a   1.000
_cell.length_b   1.000
_cell.length_c   1.000
_cell.angle_alpha   90.00
_cell.angle_beta   90.00
_cell.angle_gamma   90.00
#
_symmetry.space_group_name_H-M   'P 1'
#
loop_
_entity.id
_entity.type
_entity.pdbx_description
1 polymer ?
#
loop_
_entity_poly.entity_id
_entity_poly.type
_entity_poly.pdbx_seq_one_letter_code
_entity_poly.pdbx_strand_id
1 'polypeptide(L)'
;TTNKRITRASIPSIIRYKGITYRVTSVWANAFKNKSRLTTVSIGNNVSVIGKNAFYKCKKLKKVTIGTGLTQINSGAFRGVKKGCTITIKSLKLKKVSSKIDQSTSKMTVCVPRKKYKAYKKILWKKSRTVKIKKF
;
A
#
# COMPACT_ATOMS: atom_id res chain seq x y z
N THR A 1 2.95 -14.16 5.83
CA THR A 1 4.30 -14.30 6.33
C THR A 1 4.33 -14.34 7.85
N THR A 2 4.77 -15.43 8.39
CA THR A 2 4.88 -15.65 9.84
C THR A 2 6.19 -15.09 10.43
N ASN A 3 7.20 -14.84 9.58
CA ASN A 3 8.51 -14.41 10.05
C ASN A 3 8.49 -12.93 10.48
N LYS A 4 8.66 -12.70 11.80
CA LYS A 4 8.78 -11.35 12.37
C LYS A 4 10.09 -10.63 11.99
N ARG A 5 11.07 -11.33 11.45
CA ARG A 5 12.40 -10.80 11.13
C ARG A 5 12.51 -10.17 9.74
N ILE A 6 11.51 -10.33 8.87
CA ILE A 6 11.57 -9.76 7.53
C ILE A 6 11.69 -8.24 7.59
N THR A 7 12.61 -7.71 6.81
CA THR A 7 12.83 -6.26 6.69
C THR A 7 12.36 -5.72 5.34
N ARG A 8 12.29 -6.56 4.33
CA ARG A 8 11.80 -6.23 2.99
C ARG A 8 10.83 -7.29 2.52
N ALA A 9 9.80 -6.89 1.80
CA ALA A 9 8.86 -7.79 1.16
C ALA A 9 8.64 -7.39 -0.29
N SER A 10 8.63 -8.38 -1.16
CA SER A 10 8.26 -8.23 -2.57
C SER A 10 7.06 -9.11 -2.83
N ILE A 11 5.98 -8.50 -3.28
CA ILE A 11 4.76 -9.21 -3.68
C ILE A 11 4.77 -9.24 -5.21
N PRO A 12 5.05 -10.39 -5.83
CA PRO A 12 5.20 -10.48 -7.28
C PRO A 12 3.87 -10.34 -8.00
N SER A 13 3.90 -10.04 -9.28
CA SER A 13 2.70 -10.02 -10.11
C SER A 13 2.15 -11.42 -10.37
N ILE A 14 3.04 -12.41 -10.43
CA ILE A 14 2.71 -13.82 -10.69
C ILE A 14 3.55 -14.72 -9.78
N ILE A 15 3.02 -15.90 -9.51
CA ILE A 15 3.77 -17.00 -8.90
C ILE A 15 3.56 -18.25 -9.74
N ARG A 16 4.56 -19.14 -9.75
CA ARG A 16 4.46 -20.46 -10.38
C ARG A 16 4.47 -21.55 -9.30
N TYR A 17 3.51 -22.43 -9.39
CA TYR A 17 3.40 -23.56 -8.48
C TYR A 17 2.93 -24.80 -9.23
N LYS A 18 3.69 -25.89 -9.16
CA LYS A 18 3.40 -27.16 -9.86
C LYS A 18 3.08 -26.97 -11.36
N GLY A 19 3.90 -26.14 -12.05
CA GLY A 19 3.73 -25.87 -13.48
C GLY A 19 2.59 -24.91 -13.84
N ILE A 20 1.79 -24.45 -12.88
CA ILE A 20 0.69 -23.52 -13.09
C ILE A 20 1.13 -22.12 -12.72
N THR A 21 0.78 -21.15 -13.57
CA THR A 21 1.03 -19.73 -13.32
C THR A 21 -0.21 -19.08 -12.67
N TYR A 22 -0.03 -18.47 -11.52
CA TYR A 22 -1.08 -17.75 -10.80
C TYR A 22 -0.79 -16.25 -10.81
N ARG A 23 -1.81 -15.44 -11.01
CA ARG A 23 -1.73 -13.99 -10.81
C ARG A 23 -1.93 -13.65 -9.35
N VAL A 24 -1.08 -12.79 -8.81
CA VAL A 24 -1.25 -12.26 -7.44
C VAL A 24 -2.10 -11.00 -7.55
N THR A 25 -3.37 -11.10 -7.20
CA THR A 25 -4.37 -10.05 -7.43
C THR A 25 -4.72 -9.22 -6.19
N SER A 26 -4.35 -9.68 -5.01
CA SER A 26 -4.64 -8.93 -3.78
C SER A 26 -3.60 -9.17 -2.70
N VAL A 27 -3.44 -8.16 -1.86
CA VAL A 27 -2.82 -8.30 -0.54
C VAL A 27 -3.97 -8.49 0.44
N TRP A 28 -4.06 -9.65 1.08
CA TRP A 28 -5.18 -9.98 1.96
C TRP A 28 -5.20 -9.14 3.23
N ALA A 29 -6.37 -9.12 3.86
CA ALA A 29 -6.53 -8.49 5.16
C ALA A 29 -5.51 -9.04 6.16
N ASN A 30 -4.89 -8.15 6.92
CA ASN A 30 -3.89 -8.47 7.94
C ASN A 30 -2.61 -9.17 7.43
N ALA A 31 -2.37 -9.27 6.13
CA ALA A 31 -1.27 -10.06 5.55
C ALA A 31 0.10 -9.73 6.16
N PHE A 32 0.39 -8.46 6.42
CA PHE A 32 1.64 -8.01 7.04
C PHE A 32 1.42 -7.28 8.37
N LYS A 33 0.27 -7.49 9.00
CA LYS A 33 -0.05 -6.86 10.29
C LYS A 33 1.05 -7.17 11.33
N ASN A 34 1.45 -6.14 12.08
CA ASN A 34 2.45 -6.22 13.15
C ASN A 34 3.86 -6.67 12.71
N LYS A 35 4.19 -6.60 11.43
CA LYS A 35 5.57 -6.85 10.96
C LYS A 35 6.44 -5.64 11.30
N SER A 36 6.81 -5.52 12.57
CA SER A 36 7.46 -4.33 13.15
C SER A 36 8.85 -4.03 12.57
N ARG A 37 9.51 -4.99 11.94
CA ARG A 37 10.84 -4.83 11.32
C ARG A 37 10.78 -4.53 9.82
N LEU A 38 9.61 -4.66 9.21
CA LEU A 38 9.42 -4.41 7.77
C LEU A 38 9.67 -2.94 7.45
N THR A 39 10.60 -2.66 6.54
CA THR A 39 11.00 -1.29 6.15
C THR A 39 10.56 -0.92 4.75
N THR A 40 10.54 -1.88 3.84
CA THR A 40 10.27 -1.64 2.42
C THR A 40 9.38 -2.73 1.85
N VAL A 41 8.39 -2.33 1.05
CA VAL A 41 7.48 -3.24 0.35
C VAL A 41 7.39 -2.83 -1.12
N SER A 42 7.48 -3.81 -1.99
CA SER A 42 7.20 -3.67 -3.43
C SER A 42 6.00 -4.55 -3.79
N ILE A 43 5.02 -3.99 -4.46
CA ILE A 43 3.76 -4.68 -4.82
C ILE A 43 3.64 -4.72 -6.34
N GLY A 44 3.44 -5.91 -6.88
CA GLY A 44 3.40 -6.18 -8.32
C GLY A 44 2.20 -5.59 -9.04
N ASN A 45 2.29 -5.57 -10.38
CA ASN A 45 1.33 -4.88 -11.25
C ASN A 45 -0.05 -5.53 -11.34
N ASN A 46 -0.20 -6.80 -10.97
CA ASN A 46 -1.50 -7.49 -11.00
C ASN A 46 -2.31 -7.32 -9.72
N VAL A 47 -1.72 -6.76 -8.66
CA VAL A 47 -2.42 -6.52 -7.40
C VAL A 47 -3.38 -5.35 -7.57
N SER A 48 -4.67 -5.63 -7.44
CA SER A 48 -5.73 -4.63 -7.56
C SER A 48 -6.29 -4.14 -6.23
N VAL A 49 -6.15 -4.93 -5.16
CA VAL A 49 -6.71 -4.60 -3.84
C VAL A 49 -5.66 -4.77 -2.74
N ILE A 50 -5.54 -3.75 -1.89
CA ILE A 50 -4.83 -3.85 -0.61
C ILE A 50 -5.88 -4.00 0.48
N GLY A 51 -5.85 -5.14 1.18
CA GLY A 51 -6.84 -5.54 2.16
C GLY A 51 -6.80 -4.74 3.45
N LYS A 52 -7.87 -4.87 4.24
CA LYS A 52 -8.02 -4.23 5.54
C LYS A 52 -6.83 -4.54 6.45
N ASN A 53 -6.23 -3.52 7.05
CA ASN A 53 -5.10 -3.65 7.97
C ASN A 53 -3.89 -4.42 7.40
N ALA A 54 -3.71 -4.46 6.08
CA ALA A 54 -2.66 -5.26 5.44
C ALA A 54 -1.27 -4.96 6.00
N PHE A 55 -0.95 -3.69 6.27
CA PHE A 55 0.32 -3.24 6.85
C PHE A 55 0.14 -2.54 8.21
N TYR A 56 -0.94 -2.90 8.93
CA TYR A 56 -1.26 -2.31 10.22
C TYR A 56 -0.13 -2.52 11.24
N LYS A 57 0.30 -1.43 11.88
CA LYS A 57 1.40 -1.42 12.86
C LYS A 57 2.75 -1.95 12.33
N CYS A 58 3.02 -1.81 11.05
CA CYS A 58 4.38 -1.96 10.50
C CYS A 58 5.21 -0.72 10.87
N LYS A 59 5.62 -0.62 12.12
CA LYS A 59 6.17 0.61 12.73
C LYS A 59 7.46 1.13 12.09
N LYS A 60 8.19 0.31 11.35
CA LYS A 60 9.43 0.70 10.64
C LYS A 60 9.23 0.84 9.12
N LEU A 61 8.01 0.63 8.63
CA LEU A 61 7.72 0.73 7.20
C LEU A 61 7.87 2.17 6.72
N LYS A 62 8.86 2.40 5.88
CA LYS A 62 9.22 3.74 5.37
C LYS A 62 8.98 3.93 3.88
N LYS A 63 8.89 2.84 3.11
CA LYS A 63 8.72 2.91 1.66
C LYS A 63 7.84 1.76 1.15
N VAL A 64 6.83 2.13 0.39
CA VAL A 64 5.95 1.18 -0.32
C VAL A 64 5.86 1.63 -1.77
N THR A 65 6.12 0.72 -2.70
CA THR A 65 5.91 0.95 -4.13
C THR A 65 4.83 0.02 -4.63
N ILE A 66 3.77 0.58 -5.21
CA ILE A 66 2.61 -0.16 -5.70
C ILE A 66 2.55 -0.06 -7.22
N GLY A 67 2.39 -1.22 -7.86
CA GLY A 67 2.35 -1.33 -9.30
C GLY A 67 1.12 -0.70 -9.97
N THR A 68 0.92 -1.05 -11.24
CA THR A 68 -0.03 -0.35 -12.13
C THR A 68 -1.48 -0.82 -12.02
N GLY A 69 -1.74 -1.94 -11.32
CA GLY A 69 -3.07 -2.56 -11.27
C GLY A 69 -3.97 -2.12 -10.12
N LEU A 70 -3.47 -1.32 -9.18
CA LEU A 70 -4.21 -0.97 -7.97
C LEU A 70 -5.50 -0.22 -8.27
N THR A 71 -6.62 -0.72 -7.74
CA THR A 71 -7.94 -0.09 -7.84
C THR A 71 -8.54 0.31 -6.49
N GLN A 72 -8.10 -0.35 -5.41
CA GLN A 72 -8.71 -0.16 -4.09
C GLN A 72 -7.71 -0.33 -2.95
N ILE A 73 -7.81 0.55 -1.96
CA ILE A 73 -7.11 0.46 -0.68
C ILE A 73 -8.16 0.41 0.43
N ASN A 74 -8.15 -0.65 1.24
CA ASN A 74 -9.13 -0.85 2.29
C ASN A 74 -8.71 -0.20 3.61
N SER A 75 -9.67 -0.14 4.54
CA SER A 75 -9.57 0.55 5.82
C SER A 75 -8.35 0.09 6.63
N GLY A 76 -7.63 1.04 7.20
CA GLY A 76 -6.50 0.77 8.09
C GLY A 76 -5.26 0.17 7.43
N ALA A 77 -5.22 0.08 6.09
CA ALA A 77 -4.15 -0.62 5.36
C ALA A 77 -2.74 -0.17 5.79
N PHE A 78 -2.52 1.11 6.01
CA PHE A 78 -1.24 1.68 6.42
C PHE A 78 -1.29 2.37 7.79
N ARG A 79 -2.27 2.03 8.60
CA ARG A 79 -2.41 2.60 9.94
C ARG A 79 -1.28 2.14 10.86
N GLY A 80 -0.60 3.08 11.51
CA GLY A 80 0.49 2.78 12.44
C GLY A 80 1.82 2.43 11.77
N VAL A 81 2.02 2.79 10.51
CA VAL A 81 3.33 2.74 9.83
C VAL A 81 4.25 3.84 10.35
N LYS A 82 5.52 3.79 9.95
CA LYS A 82 6.49 4.81 10.34
C LYS A 82 6.03 6.20 9.91
N LYS A 83 6.16 7.18 10.81
CA LYS A 83 5.96 8.59 10.49
C LYS A 83 6.81 8.99 9.28
N GLY A 84 6.20 9.64 8.30
CA GLY A 84 6.88 10.02 7.07
C GLY A 84 7.02 8.89 6.04
N CYS A 85 6.34 7.76 6.21
CA CYS A 85 6.32 6.69 5.21
C CYS A 85 5.91 7.25 3.84
N THR A 86 6.63 6.85 2.79
CA THR A 86 6.32 7.22 1.41
C THR A 86 5.70 6.05 0.68
N ILE A 87 4.51 6.28 0.12
CA ILE A 87 3.79 5.31 -0.70
C ILE A 87 3.70 5.83 -2.12
N THR A 88 4.28 5.10 -3.07
CA THR A 88 4.22 5.42 -4.49
C THR A 88 3.20 4.54 -5.18
N ILE A 89 2.18 5.15 -5.77
CA ILE A 89 1.11 4.47 -6.50
C ILE A 89 1.32 4.72 -7.99
N LYS A 90 1.70 3.69 -8.74
CA LYS A 90 1.90 3.77 -10.20
C LYS A 90 0.60 3.61 -10.98
N SER A 91 -0.46 3.12 -10.35
CA SER A 91 -1.73 2.84 -10.98
C SER A 91 -2.44 4.11 -11.48
N LEU A 92 -3.02 4.01 -12.67
CA LEU A 92 -3.97 4.99 -13.21
C LEU A 92 -5.44 4.59 -12.97
N LYS A 93 -5.67 3.48 -12.24
CA LYS A 93 -6.97 2.83 -12.06
C LYS A 93 -7.55 2.96 -10.66
N LEU A 94 -6.88 3.66 -9.74
CA LEU A 94 -7.36 3.79 -8.35
C LEU A 94 -8.75 4.44 -8.32
N LYS A 95 -9.72 3.71 -7.78
CA LYS A 95 -11.14 4.14 -7.70
C LYS A 95 -11.61 4.38 -6.28
N LYS A 96 -11.12 3.58 -5.33
CA LYS A 96 -11.63 3.59 -3.96
C LYS A 96 -10.51 3.57 -2.94
N VAL A 97 -10.60 4.48 -1.99
CA VAL A 97 -9.76 4.50 -0.79
C VAL A 97 -10.72 4.55 0.40
N SER A 98 -10.67 3.51 1.23
CA SER A 98 -11.51 3.44 2.43
C SER A 98 -10.98 4.38 3.52
N SER A 99 -11.81 4.61 4.53
CA SER A 99 -11.45 5.47 5.66
C SER A 99 -10.27 4.93 6.46
N LYS A 100 -9.56 5.82 7.14
CA LYS A 100 -8.50 5.48 8.10
C LYS A 100 -7.41 4.59 7.53
N ILE A 101 -6.99 4.83 6.29
CA ILE A 101 -5.85 4.10 5.71
C ILE A 101 -4.55 4.37 6.45
N ASP A 102 -4.44 5.54 7.08
CA ASP A 102 -3.35 5.96 7.97
C ASP A 102 -3.91 6.38 9.33
N GLN A 103 -3.04 6.85 10.20
CA GLN A 103 -3.44 7.62 11.38
C GLN A 103 -2.96 9.05 11.26
N SER A 104 -3.70 9.96 11.89
CA SER A 104 -3.41 11.41 11.90
C SER A 104 -1.98 11.78 12.25
N THR A 105 -1.27 10.92 12.96
CA THR A 105 0.11 11.15 13.39
C THR A 105 1.16 10.63 12.41
N SER A 106 0.79 9.85 11.41
CA SER A 106 1.77 9.18 10.54
C SER A 106 2.42 10.10 9.51
N LYS A 107 1.78 11.22 9.15
CA LYS A 107 2.30 12.18 8.17
C LYS A 107 2.85 11.51 6.91
N MET A 108 2.09 10.56 6.39
CA MET A 108 2.48 9.82 5.17
C MET A 108 2.59 10.76 3.97
N THR A 109 3.48 10.41 3.06
CA THR A 109 3.53 11.00 1.71
C THR A 109 3.04 9.97 0.71
N VAL A 110 2.08 10.33 -0.12
CA VAL A 110 1.60 9.49 -1.22
C VAL A 110 1.98 10.14 -2.54
N CYS A 111 2.82 9.45 -3.31
CA CYS A 111 3.22 9.88 -4.64
C CYS A 111 2.31 9.24 -5.68
N VAL A 112 1.72 10.06 -6.55
CA VAL A 112 0.73 9.64 -7.56
C VAL A 112 1.13 10.10 -8.95
N PRO A 113 0.67 9.43 -10.02
CA PRO A 113 0.92 9.85 -11.38
C PRO A 113 0.41 11.27 -11.65
N ARG A 114 1.21 12.09 -12.32
CA ARG A 114 0.86 13.47 -12.69
C ARG A 114 -0.51 13.58 -13.33
N LYS A 115 -0.82 12.66 -14.26
CA LYS A 115 -2.12 12.60 -14.97
C LYS A 115 -3.31 12.43 -14.04
N LYS A 116 -3.14 11.78 -12.88
CA LYS A 116 -4.19 11.48 -11.92
C LYS A 116 -4.13 12.32 -10.65
N TYR A 117 -3.22 13.25 -10.56
CA TYR A 117 -2.97 14.01 -9.34
C TYR A 117 -4.24 14.66 -8.75
N LYS A 118 -4.99 15.40 -9.57
CA LYS A 118 -6.21 16.09 -9.12
C LYS A 118 -7.27 15.09 -8.61
N ALA A 119 -7.50 14.02 -9.37
CA ALA A 119 -8.49 12.99 -9.02
C ALA A 119 -8.09 12.23 -7.75
N TYR A 120 -6.84 11.80 -7.64
CA TYR A 120 -6.36 11.04 -6.48
C TYR A 120 -6.21 11.90 -5.23
N LYS A 121 -5.81 13.15 -5.38
CA LYS A 121 -5.81 14.12 -4.29
C LYS A 121 -7.20 14.23 -3.65
N LYS A 122 -8.24 14.32 -4.46
CA LYS A 122 -9.63 14.40 -3.98
C LYS A 122 -10.04 13.13 -3.21
N ILE A 123 -9.71 11.95 -3.74
CA ILE A 123 -10.02 10.66 -3.10
C ILE A 123 -9.26 10.49 -1.77
N LEU A 124 -7.96 10.74 -1.77
CA LEU A 124 -7.08 10.56 -0.63
C LEU A 124 -7.34 11.61 0.46
N TRP A 125 -7.51 12.87 0.07
CA TRP A 125 -7.74 13.99 1.00
C TRP A 125 -9.03 13.84 1.81
N LYS A 126 -10.10 13.36 1.18
CA LYS A 126 -11.36 13.10 1.88
C LYS A 126 -11.21 12.07 3.01
N LYS A 127 -10.24 11.18 2.87
CA LYS A 127 -10.05 10.02 3.77
C LYS A 127 -8.93 10.21 4.78
N SER A 128 -8.00 11.12 4.51
CA SER A 128 -6.91 11.43 5.43
C SER A 128 -6.33 12.81 5.15
N ARG A 129 -6.65 13.77 5.99
CA ARG A 129 -6.18 15.16 5.87
C ARG A 129 -4.69 15.35 6.20
N THR A 130 -4.07 14.34 6.80
CA THR A 130 -2.66 14.39 7.20
C THR A 130 -1.70 13.83 6.17
N VAL A 131 -2.24 13.25 5.10
CA VAL A 131 -1.44 12.69 4.00
C VAL A 131 -0.97 13.82 3.10
N LYS A 132 0.34 13.92 2.89
CA LYS A 132 0.95 14.79 1.88
C LYS A 132 0.91 14.07 0.53
N ILE A 133 0.38 14.72 -0.49
CA ILE A 133 0.26 14.13 -1.82
C ILE A 133 1.22 14.82 -2.76
N LYS A 134 2.08 14.04 -3.41
CA LYS A 134 3.03 14.49 -4.43
C LYS A 134 2.70 13.84 -5.77
N LYS A 135 3.08 14.50 -6.85
CA LYS A 135 2.99 13.98 -8.22
C LYS A 135 4.37 13.62 -8.74
N PHE A 136 4.45 12.60 -9.55
CA PHE A 136 5.64 12.24 -10.29
C PHE A 136 5.37 12.14 -11.79
#